data_504d5ff4dd1b21f20d21aead23819345
#
_entry.id   504d5ff4dd1b21f20d21aead23819345
#
_cell.length_a   1.000
_cell.length_b   1.000
_cell.length_c   1.000
_cell.angle_alpha   90.00
_cell.angle_beta   90.00
_cell.angle_gamma   90.00
#
_symmetry.space_group_name_H-M   'P 1'
#
loop_
_entity.id
_entity.type
_entity.pdbx_description
1 polymer ?
#
loop_
_entity_poly.entity_id
_entity_poly.type
_entity_poly.pdbx_seq_one_letter_code
_entity_poly.pdbx_strand_id
1 'polypeptide(L)'
;MNESEVIERAQALPALFAGRVRPADLDGLRSMARAGEWRELVDLLVASLGATGAPVTAGERGELRSLLAAMDLAEAPLAGLNVAG
;
A
#
# COMPACT_ATOMS: atom_id res chain seq x y z
N MET A 1 -4.08 -15.77 4.33
CA MET A 1 -4.76 -14.98 3.26
C MET A 1 -4.57 -15.69 1.94
N ASN A 2 -5.64 -15.98 1.22
CA ASN A 2 -5.52 -16.62 -0.09
C ASN A 2 -5.31 -15.58 -1.19
N GLU A 3 -5.03 -16.03 -2.41
CA GLU A 3 -4.74 -15.14 -3.55
C GLU A 3 -5.90 -14.19 -3.85
N SER A 4 -7.14 -14.67 -3.83
CA SER A 4 -8.32 -13.83 -4.08
C SER A 4 -8.45 -12.72 -3.06
N GLU A 5 -8.17 -12.99 -1.79
CA GLU A 5 -8.19 -11.97 -0.74
C GLU A 5 -7.08 -10.94 -0.92
N VAL A 6 -5.87 -11.38 -1.31
CA VAL A 6 -4.76 -10.46 -1.58
C VAL A 6 -5.14 -9.50 -2.69
N ILE A 7 -5.68 -10.00 -3.79
CA ILE A 7 -6.09 -9.18 -4.93
C ILE A 7 -7.19 -8.19 -4.51
N GLU A 8 -8.22 -8.68 -3.83
CA GLU A 8 -9.34 -7.84 -3.38
C GLU A 8 -8.87 -6.71 -2.49
N ARG A 9 -8.01 -7.00 -1.51
CA ARG A 9 -7.49 -5.99 -0.60
C ARG A 9 -6.54 -5.01 -1.31
N ALA A 10 -5.67 -5.51 -2.18
CA ALA A 10 -4.77 -4.65 -2.94
C ALA A 10 -5.51 -3.70 -3.88
N GLN A 11 -6.58 -4.18 -4.53
CA GLN A 11 -7.42 -3.36 -5.41
C GLN A 11 -8.06 -2.17 -4.70
N ALA A 12 -8.33 -2.30 -3.41
CA ALA A 12 -8.96 -1.24 -2.62
C ALA A 12 -7.98 -0.13 -2.20
N LEU A 13 -6.68 -0.40 -2.23
CA LEU A 13 -5.66 0.51 -1.69
C LEU A 13 -5.60 1.87 -2.39
N PRO A 14 -5.62 1.96 -3.73
CA PRO A 14 -5.52 3.27 -4.39
C PRO A 14 -6.62 4.24 -3.96
N ALA A 15 -7.86 3.78 -3.85
CA ALA A 15 -8.96 4.63 -3.41
C ALA A 15 -8.84 5.00 -1.94
N LEU A 16 -8.43 4.05 -1.10
CA LEU A 16 -8.29 4.28 0.34
C LEU A 16 -7.24 5.35 0.64
N PHE A 17 -6.13 5.34 -0.07
CA PHE A 17 -5.00 6.23 0.19
C PHE A 17 -4.90 7.41 -0.80
N ALA A 18 -5.91 7.63 -1.64
CA ALA A 18 -5.86 8.62 -2.73
C ALA A 18 -5.43 10.03 -2.26
N GLY A 19 -5.91 10.48 -1.11
CA GLY A 19 -5.59 11.81 -0.58
C GLY A 19 -4.27 11.88 0.20
N ARG A 20 -3.54 10.76 0.31
CA ARG A 20 -2.35 10.66 1.16
C ARG A 20 -1.08 10.33 0.38
N VAL A 21 -1.20 10.14 -0.93
CA VAL A 21 -0.06 9.90 -1.81
C VAL A 21 0.06 11.03 -2.84
N ARG A 22 1.23 11.16 -3.45
CA ARG A 22 1.44 12.16 -4.50
C ARG A 22 0.57 11.81 -5.72
N PRO A 23 0.03 12.83 -6.45
CA PRO A 23 -0.82 12.56 -7.62
C PRO A 23 -0.18 11.64 -8.66
N ALA A 24 1.11 11.84 -8.95
CA ALA A 24 1.83 10.98 -9.89
C ALA A 24 1.89 9.52 -9.42
N ASP A 25 2.09 9.33 -8.11
CA ASP A 25 2.12 7.99 -7.53
C ASP A 25 0.73 7.35 -7.57
N LEU A 26 -0.33 8.12 -7.34
CA LEU A 26 -1.70 7.61 -7.43
C LEU A 26 -1.99 7.09 -8.85
N ASP A 27 -1.56 7.83 -9.87
CA ASP A 27 -1.70 7.39 -11.26
C ASP A 27 -0.96 6.07 -11.48
N GLY A 28 0.25 5.95 -10.93
CA GLY A 28 1.02 4.72 -10.98
C GLY A 28 0.32 3.55 -10.28
N LEU A 29 -0.24 3.79 -9.10
CA LEU A 29 -0.99 2.76 -8.36
C LEU A 29 -2.19 2.26 -9.15
N ARG A 30 -2.94 3.18 -9.77
CA ARG A 30 -4.09 2.82 -10.60
C ARG A 30 -3.69 2.01 -11.83
N SER A 31 -2.57 2.39 -12.45
CA SER A 31 -2.03 1.66 -13.60
C SER A 31 -1.62 0.23 -13.21
N MET A 32 -0.93 0.09 -12.07
CA MET A 32 -0.53 -1.21 -11.55
C MET A 32 -1.74 -2.08 -11.22
N ALA A 33 -2.79 -1.49 -10.65
CA ALA A 33 -4.02 -2.22 -10.34
C ALA A 33 -4.68 -2.77 -11.62
N ARG A 34 -4.72 -1.96 -12.68
CA ARG A 34 -5.27 -2.40 -13.97
C ARG A 34 -4.46 -3.53 -14.60
N ALA A 35 -3.15 -3.51 -14.37
CA ALA A 35 -2.23 -4.53 -14.92
C ALA A 35 -2.09 -5.76 -14.02
N GLY A 36 -2.70 -5.76 -12.83
CA GLY A 36 -2.57 -6.87 -11.88
C GLY A 36 -1.19 -6.95 -11.21
N GLU A 37 -0.47 -5.85 -11.18
CA GLU A 37 0.88 -5.78 -10.59
C GLU A 37 0.80 -5.45 -9.09
N TRP A 38 0.30 -6.40 -8.29
CA TRP A 38 -0.03 -6.18 -6.89
C TRP A 38 1.19 -5.94 -6.00
N ARG A 39 2.31 -6.65 -6.26
CA ARG A 39 3.54 -6.48 -5.49
C ARG A 39 4.10 -5.07 -5.68
N GLU A 40 4.19 -4.64 -6.92
CA GLU A 40 4.65 -3.30 -7.30
C GLU A 40 3.73 -2.22 -6.73
N LEU A 41 2.43 -2.47 -6.74
CA LEU A 41 1.45 -1.54 -6.17
C LEU A 41 1.68 -1.31 -4.69
N VAL A 42 1.83 -2.37 -3.91
CA VAL A 42 2.03 -2.24 -2.46
C VAL A 42 3.38 -1.61 -2.17
N ASP A 43 4.43 -1.98 -2.89
CA ASP A 43 5.75 -1.37 -2.73
C ASP A 43 5.72 0.14 -3.00
N LEU A 44 5.10 0.56 -4.09
CA LEU A 44 4.99 1.98 -4.42
C LEU A 44 4.15 2.73 -3.38
N LEU A 45 3.05 2.13 -2.94
CA LEU A 45 2.19 2.75 -1.93
C LEU A 45 2.96 3.02 -0.63
N VAL A 46 3.66 2.02 -0.11
CA VAL A 46 4.43 2.17 1.13
C VAL A 46 5.52 3.22 0.95
N ALA A 47 6.23 3.20 -0.16
CA ALA A 47 7.28 4.18 -0.45
C ALA A 47 6.71 5.60 -0.54
N SER A 48 5.57 5.77 -1.20
CA SER A 48 4.92 7.08 -1.34
C SER A 48 4.43 7.62 0.00
N LEU A 49 3.81 6.77 0.82
CA LEU A 49 3.37 7.16 2.16
C LEU A 49 4.57 7.57 3.04
N GLY A 50 5.67 6.84 2.96
CA GLY A 50 6.89 7.20 3.67
C GLY A 50 7.45 8.54 3.21
N ALA A 51 7.43 8.80 1.91
CA ALA A 51 7.96 10.04 1.34
C ALA A 51 7.10 11.26 1.69
N THR A 52 5.77 11.12 1.70
CA THR A 52 4.88 12.23 2.04
C THR A 52 4.76 12.47 3.53
N GLY A 53 5.04 11.46 4.36
CA GLY A 53 4.83 11.55 5.79
C GLY A 53 3.35 11.62 6.18
N ALA A 54 2.44 11.30 5.26
CA ALA A 54 1.02 11.32 5.55
C ALA A 54 0.66 10.33 6.65
N PRO A 55 -0.21 10.71 7.60
CA PRO A 55 -0.56 9.83 8.70
C PRO A 55 -1.36 8.62 8.23
N VAL A 56 -1.02 7.46 8.79
CA VAL A 56 -1.79 6.22 8.60
C VAL A 56 -2.20 5.72 9.98
N THR A 57 -3.30 4.99 10.05
CA THR A 57 -3.73 4.39 11.31
C THR A 57 -2.94 3.12 11.58
N ALA A 58 -2.94 2.68 12.84
CA ALA A 58 -2.34 1.39 13.21
C ALA A 58 -2.99 0.23 12.45
N GLY A 59 -4.32 0.29 12.25
CA GLY A 59 -5.04 -0.71 11.47
C GLY A 59 -4.62 -0.74 10.01
N GLU A 60 -4.43 0.43 9.40
CA GLU A 60 -3.96 0.54 8.02
C GLU A 60 -2.53 0.00 7.87
N ARG A 61 -1.65 0.32 8.81
CA ARG A 61 -0.30 -0.22 8.84
C ARG A 61 -0.32 -1.74 8.96
N GLY A 62 -1.20 -2.28 9.82
CA GLY A 62 -1.38 -3.72 9.97
C GLY A 62 -1.87 -4.39 8.70
N GLU A 63 -2.77 -3.74 7.96
CA GLU A 63 -3.23 -4.25 6.67
C GLU A 63 -2.09 -4.31 5.65
N LEU A 64 -1.29 -3.25 5.57
CA LEU A 64 -0.12 -3.23 4.68
C LEU A 64 0.88 -4.31 5.07
N ARG A 65 1.12 -4.52 6.37
CA ARG A 65 1.99 -5.60 6.83
C ARG A 65 1.47 -6.96 6.40
N SER A 66 0.17 -7.20 6.55
CA SER A 66 -0.44 -8.47 6.14
C SER A 66 -0.29 -8.72 4.65
N LEU A 67 -0.45 -7.69 3.82
CA LEU A 67 -0.28 -7.81 2.37
C LEU A 67 1.18 -8.05 1.99
N LEU A 68 2.12 -7.34 2.63
CA LEU A 68 3.55 -7.58 2.39
C LEU A 68 3.93 -9.01 2.72
N ALA A 69 3.49 -9.52 3.88
CA ALA A 69 3.77 -10.89 4.29
C ALA A 69 3.16 -11.90 3.33
N ALA A 70 1.91 -11.69 2.90
CA ALA A 70 1.23 -12.59 1.97
C ALA A 70 1.90 -12.66 0.60
N MET A 71 2.57 -11.59 0.20
CA MET A 71 3.28 -11.50 -1.08
C MET A 71 4.79 -11.76 -0.95
N ASP A 72 5.23 -12.18 0.24
CA ASP A 72 6.63 -12.45 0.54
C ASP A 72 7.53 -11.23 0.27
N LEU A 73 7.07 -10.05 0.67
CA LEU A 73 7.79 -8.80 0.55
C LEU A 73 8.33 -8.37 1.92
N ALA A 74 9.42 -7.59 1.90
CA ALA A 74 10.06 -7.11 3.11
C ALA A 74 9.17 -6.13 3.87
N GLU A 75 9.15 -6.22 5.21
CA GLU A 75 8.39 -5.33 6.08
C GLU A 75 9.16 -4.07 6.49
N ALA A 76 10.47 -4.05 6.29
CA ALA A 76 11.33 -2.95 6.73
C ALA A 76 10.83 -1.56 6.31
N PRO A 77 10.29 -1.35 5.08
CA PRO A 77 9.79 -0.04 4.68
C PRO A 77 8.64 0.49 5.54
N LEU A 78 7.92 -0.37 6.26
CA LEU A 78 6.83 0.08 7.16
C LEU A 78 7.35 0.94 8.32
N ALA A 79 8.61 0.81 8.69
CA ALA A 79 9.21 1.60 9.75
C ALA A 79 9.25 3.11 9.40
N GLY A 80 9.20 3.46 8.11
CA GLY A 80 9.17 4.85 7.65
C GLY A 80 7.80 5.49 7.67
N LEU A 81 6.74 4.76 8.02
CA LEU A 81 5.38 5.29 8.03
C LEU A 81 5.10 6.12 9.28
N ASN A 82 4.33 7.20 9.09
CA ASN A 82 3.87 8.03 10.18
C ASN A 82 2.56 7.43 10.72
N VAL A 83 2.65 6.67 11.80
CA VAL A 83 1.48 6.05 12.40
C VAL A 83 0.84 7.01 13.39
N ALA A 84 -0.38 7.45 13.10
CA ALA A 84 -1.14 8.39 13.91
C ALA A 84 -2.13 7.65 14.82
N GLY A 85 -2.27 8.17 15.99
CA GLY A 85 -3.28 7.75 16.94
C GLY A 85 -2.91 6.61 17.81
#